data_a636633d3b938a83a0a2a85124153968
#
_entry.id   a636633d3b938a83a0a2a85124153968
#
_cell.length_a   1.000
_cell.length_b   1.000
_cell.length_c   1.000
_cell.angle_alpha   90.00
_cell.angle_beta   90.00
_cell.angle_gamma   90.00
#
_symmetry.space_group_name_H-M   'P 1'
#
loop_
_entity.id
_entity.type
_entity.pdbx_description
1 polymer ?
#
loop_
_entity_poly.entity_id
_entity_poly.type
_entity_poly.pdbx_seq_one_letter_code
_entity_poly.pdbx_strand_id
1 'polypeptide(L)'
;METWKTNLDETKKRYIDWWNHKGIILNMWEHFQEDVKPHADIPAPSPAKDLNQKWFDPQWRAEYLDWYVAHSSLKADILPVANTQLGPGSLAAILGGVFEGGEDTIWIHPDPDFNDEIVFNPEHPNWILHKELLKACKAKANGHYYVGMPDLMEGLDVLAALKGTDKVLLDTVMQPEVLEQQMQQINDIYFKVFDELYDIIREGDEMAFCYFSSWAPGKMSKLQSDISTMISEDDYRRFVQPFIREQCQKIDYTLYHLDGVGAMHHLPALLEIEELNAIQWTPGVGEPQGGSPKWYDLYKKILAGGKSIMACWVTLDELKPLLDNIGADGVHLEMDFHNEREVEQAMRIVEEYSSSSSDVSKDCLLYTSPSPRDSTSSR
;
A
#
# COMPACT_ATOMS: atom_id res chain seq x y z
N MET A 1 14.54 11.80 -13.45
CA MET A 1 15.07 10.54 -12.87
C MET A 1 15.67 9.71 -14.00
N GLU A 2 16.91 9.29 -13.91
CA GLU A 2 17.55 8.37 -14.86
C GLU A 2 17.32 6.93 -14.38
N THR A 3 16.09 6.48 -14.54
CA THR A 3 15.61 5.22 -13.93
C THR A 3 16.11 3.98 -14.66
N TRP A 4 16.26 2.88 -13.92
CA TRP A 4 16.53 1.54 -14.49
C TRP A 4 15.28 0.92 -15.15
N LYS A 5 14.09 1.41 -14.85
CA LYS A 5 12.83 0.94 -15.46
C LYS A 5 12.57 1.65 -16.78
N THR A 6 12.70 0.90 -17.89
CA THR A 6 12.62 1.45 -19.25
C THR A 6 11.24 1.94 -19.66
N ASN A 7 10.16 1.37 -19.07
CA ASN A 7 8.77 1.72 -19.33
C ASN A 7 8.12 2.46 -18.15
N LEU A 8 8.90 3.27 -17.41
CA LEU A 8 8.40 3.95 -16.20
C LEU A 8 7.22 4.89 -16.50
N ASP A 9 7.26 5.63 -17.60
CA ASP A 9 6.21 6.60 -17.94
C ASP A 9 4.87 5.91 -18.24
N GLU A 10 4.88 4.76 -18.92
CA GLU A 10 3.71 3.94 -19.15
C GLU A 10 3.18 3.33 -17.85
N THR A 11 4.07 2.86 -16.98
CA THR A 11 3.71 2.37 -15.65
C THR A 11 3.05 3.47 -14.82
N LYS A 12 3.63 4.66 -14.75
CA LYS A 12 3.04 5.81 -14.04
C LYS A 12 1.64 6.15 -14.57
N LYS A 13 1.45 6.13 -15.90
CA LYS A 13 0.14 6.35 -16.51
C LYS A 13 -0.88 5.32 -16.03
N ARG A 14 -0.51 4.03 -16.01
CA ARG A 14 -1.40 2.96 -15.51
C ARG A 14 -1.73 3.14 -14.02
N TYR A 15 -0.78 3.58 -13.20
CA TYR A 15 -1.06 3.91 -11.79
C TYR A 15 -2.03 5.08 -11.66
N ILE A 16 -1.89 6.15 -12.47
CA ILE A 16 -2.83 7.27 -12.50
C ILE A 16 -4.22 6.80 -12.92
N ASP A 17 -4.32 5.95 -13.95
CA ASP A 17 -5.58 5.36 -14.38
C ASP A 17 -6.21 4.52 -13.25
N TRP A 18 -5.42 3.68 -12.56
CA TRP A 18 -5.89 2.86 -11.45
C TRP A 18 -6.38 3.70 -10.25
N TRP A 19 -5.66 4.75 -9.86
CA TRP A 19 -6.12 5.69 -8.84
C TRP A 19 -7.46 6.36 -9.22
N ASN A 20 -7.76 6.46 -10.52
CA ASN A 20 -9.02 6.94 -11.07
C ASN A 20 -10.01 5.80 -11.42
N HIS A 21 -9.85 4.63 -10.80
CA HIS A 21 -10.72 3.46 -10.94
C HIS A 21 -10.79 2.89 -12.36
N LYS A 22 -9.68 2.94 -13.11
CA LYS A 22 -9.56 2.47 -14.48
C LYS A 22 -8.34 1.56 -14.65
N GLY A 23 -8.45 0.64 -15.62
CA GLY A 23 -7.34 -0.17 -16.07
C GLY A 23 -6.77 -1.13 -15.02
N ILE A 24 -5.69 -1.80 -15.42
CA ILE A 24 -5.04 -2.86 -14.65
C ILE A 24 -3.60 -2.46 -14.37
N ILE A 25 -3.16 -2.71 -13.13
CA ILE A 25 -1.75 -2.75 -12.72
C ILE A 25 -1.31 -4.20 -12.60
N LEU A 26 -0.19 -4.53 -13.19
CA LEU A 26 0.45 -5.85 -13.11
C LEU A 26 1.81 -5.71 -12.41
N ASN A 27 1.80 -5.90 -11.10
CA ASN A 27 2.95 -5.73 -10.20
C ASN A 27 3.25 -7.02 -9.43
N MET A 28 4.20 -6.99 -8.51
CA MET A 28 4.47 -8.05 -7.54
C MET A 28 5.01 -7.47 -6.25
N TRP A 29 4.72 -8.15 -5.14
CA TRP A 29 5.15 -7.71 -3.81
C TRP A 29 6.65 -7.95 -3.57
N GLU A 30 7.08 -9.21 -3.74
CA GLU A 30 8.47 -9.63 -3.56
C GLU A 30 9.10 -9.89 -4.92
N HIS A 31 10.16 -9.15 -5.24
CA HIS A 31 10.80 -9.24 -6.53
C HIS A 31 11.71 -10.48 -6.61
N PHE A 32 11.64 -11.22 -7.70
CA PHE A 32 12.61 -12.27 -8.02
C PHE A 32 13.84 -11.68 -8.72
N GLN A 33 14.97 -12.36 -8.57
CA GLN A 33 16.28 -11.98 -9.14
C GLN A 33 16.87 -13.08 -10.01
N GLU A 34 16.34 -14.30 -9.92
CA GLU A 34 16.85 -15.45 -10.67
C GLU A 34 16.65 -15.21 -12.17
N ASP A 35 17.72 -15.43 -12.94
CA ASP A 35 17.77 -15.24 -14.40
C ASP A 35 17.53 -13.79 -14.88
N VAL A 36 17.54 -12.80 -13.99
CA VAL A 36 17.41 -11.39 -14.34
C VAL A 36 18.79 -10.82 -14.70
N LYS A 37 18.86 -10.14 -15.85
CA LYS A 37 20.06 -9.38 -16.20
C LYS A 37 20.14 -8.13 -15.31
N PRO A 38 21.21 -7.94 -14.54
CA PRO A 38 21.33 -6.76 -13.69
C PRO A 38 21.25 -5.44 -14.47
N HIS A 39 20.60 -4.44 -13.88
CA HIS A 39 20.50 -3.08 -14.41
C HIS A 39 21.79 -2.29 -14.24
N ALA A 40 22.59 -2.64 -13.22
CA ALA A 40 23.90 -2.08 -12.93
C ALA A 40 24.81 -3.13 -12.30
N ASP A 41 26.13 -2.96 -12.46
CA ASP A 41 27.16 -3.81 -11.83
C ASP A 41 27.39 -3.39 -10.38
N ILE A 42 26.45 -3.74 -9.53
CA ILE A 42 26.47 -3.45 -8.09
C ILE A 42 26.71 -4.76 -7.35
N PRO A 43 27.84 -4.89 -6.60
CA PRO A 43 28.11 -6.12 -5.86
C PRO A 43 27.16 -6.28 -4.67
N ALA A 44 26.80 -7.52 -4.36
CA ALA A 44 26.11 -7.82 -3.12
C ALA A 44 26.96 -7.40 -1.91
N PRO A 45 26.38 -6.78 -0.88
CA PRO A 45 27.11 -6.51 0.35
C PRO A 45 27.48 -7.82 1.04
N SER A 46 28.49 -7.76 1.93
CA SER A 46 28.77 -8.91 2.79
C SER A 46 27.51 -9.27 3.61
N PRO A 47 27.27 -10.56 3.90
CA PRO A 47 26.15 -10.94 4.76
C PRO A 47 26.15 -10.16 6.07
N ALA A 48 24.97 -9.79 6.55
CA ALA A 48 24.85 -9.12 7.84
C ALA A 48 25.42 -10.02 8.96
N LYS A 49 26.12 -9.41 9.90
CA LYS A 49 26.77 -10.12 11.01
C LYS A 49 25.74 -10.71 11.99
N ASP A 50 24.63 -10.00 12.14
CA ASP A 50 23.52 -10.31 13.04
C ASP A 50 22.24 -9.59 12.61
N LEU A 51 21.14 -9.86 13.30
CA LEU A 51 19.85 -9.22 13.04
C LEU A 51 19.88 -7.70 13.29
N ASN A 52 20.74 -7.25 14.19
CA ASN A 52 20.87 -5.83 14.47
C ASN A 52 21.46 -5.06 13.25
N GLN A 53 22.50 -5.59 12.63
CA GLN A 53 23.02 -5.04 11.39
C GLN A 53 22.02 -5.20 10.24
N LYS A 54 21.38 -6.37 10.14
CA LYS A 54 20.39 -6.63 9.08
C LYS A 54 19.26 -5.60 9.07
N TRP A 55 18.77 -5.19 10.23
CA TRP A 55 17.59 -4.34 10.33
C TRP A 55 17.89 -2.87 10.65
N PHE A 56 18.91 -2.59 11.49
CA PHE A 56 19.10 -1.28 12.11
C PHE A 56 20.40 -0.58 11.71
N ASP A 57 21.17 -1.13 10.75
CA ASP A 57 22.33 -0.43 10.16
C ASP A 57 21.90 0.25 8.85
N PRO A 58 21.73 1.58 8.82
CA PRO A 58 21.27 2.30 7.63
C PRO A 58 22.21 2.12 6.42
N GLN A 59 23.52 2.04 6.65
CA GLN A 59 24.48 1.92 5.56
C GLN A 59 24.41 0.52 4.93
N TRP A 60 24.42 -0.53 5.75
CA TRP A 60 24.30 -1.91 5.26
C TRP A 60 22.96 -2.12 4.53
N ARG A 61 21.86 -1.61 5.11
CA ARG A 61 20.53 -1.68 4.48
C ARG A 61 20.49 -0.98 3.14
N ALA A 62 21.07 0.22 3.03
CA ALA A 62 21.11 0.96 1.78
C ALA A 62 21.94 0.23 0.71
N GLU A 63 23.06 -0.40 1.07
CA GLU A 63 23.87 -1.22 0.15
C GLU A 63 23.15 -2.47 -0.31
N TYR A 64 22.45 -3.15 0.60
CA TYR A 64 21.65 -4.33 0.28
C TYR A 64 20.48 -3.99 -0.66
N LEU A 65 19.74 -2.92 -0.37
CA LEU A 65 18.59 -2.51 -1.18
C LEU A 65 19.01 -1.99 -2.57
N ASP A 66 20.14 -1.31 -2.67
CA ASP A 66 20.73 -0.89 -3.94
C ASP A 66 21.06 -2.11 -4.83
N TRP A 67 21.76 -3.09 -4.27
CA TRP A 67 22.03 -4.36 -4.93
C TRP A 67 20.73 -5.09 -5.31
N TYR A 68 19.78 -5.19 -4.38
CA TYR A 68 18.50 -5.90 -4.57
C TYR A 68 17.71 -5.34 -5.75
N VAL A 69 17.50 -4.02 -5.78
CA VAL A 69 16.76 -3.36 -6.87
C VAL A 69 17.51 -3.48 -8.20
N ALA A 70 18.84 -3.32 -8.19
CA ALA A 70 19.66 -3.44 -9.41
C ALA A 70 19.57 -4.83 -10.06
N HIS A 71 19.26 -5.87 -9.29
CA HIS A 71 19.19 -7.26 -9.76
C HIS A 71 17.76 -7.79 -9.90
N SER A 72 16.74 -6.97 -9.59
CA SER A 72 15.33 -7.37 -9.66
C SER A 72 14.75 -7.20 -11.06
N SER A 73 13.77 -8.04 -11.41
CA SER A 73 12.97 -7.82 -12.62
C SER A 73 12.13 -6.55 -12.48
N LEU A 74 12.13 -5.71 -13.54
CA LEU A 74 11.37 -4.47 -13.62
C LEU A 74 10.41 -4.46 -14.82
N LYS A 75 10.03 -5.65 -15.31
CA LYS A 75 9.04 -5.80 -16.38
C LYS A 75 7.63 -5.44 -15.91
N ALA A 76 6.69 -5.37 -16.83
CA ALA A 76 5.30 -4.98 -16.58
C ALA A 76 5.23 -3.68 -15.76
N ASP A 77 4.48 -3.67 -14.66
CA ASP A 77 4.37 -2.53 -13.74
C ASP A 77 5.21 -2.69 -12.46
N ILE A 78 6.08 -3.70 -12.43
CA ILE A 78 6.99 -3.92 -11.31
C ILE A 78 7.90 -2.70 -11.16
N LEU A 79 7.74 -1.99 -10.06
CA LEU A 79 8.46 -0.72 -9.80
C LEU A 79 9.80 -0.95 -9.12
N PRO A 80 10.83 -0.18 -9.48
CA PRO A 80 12.10 -0.17 -8.77
C PRO A 80 11.93 0.61 -7.44
N VAL A 81 11.61 -0.09 -6.37
CA VAL A 81 11.42 0.51 -5.04
C VAL A 81 12.30 -0.17 -4.01
N ALA A 82 13.12 0.61 -3.31
CA ALA A 82 13.84 0.14 -2.14
C ALA A 82 12.85 -0.07 -0.98
N ASN A 83 12.74 -1.30 -0.48
CA ASN A 83 11.87 -1.64 0.65
C ASN A 83 12.55 -1.25 1.98
N THR A 84 12.27 -0.05 2.44
CA THR A 84 12.87 0.54 3.65
C THR A 84 12.15 0.17 4.95
N GLN A 85 11.28 -0.80 4.91
CA GLN A 85 10.48 -1.21 6.08
C GLN A 85 11.35 -1.48 7.32
N LEU A 86 10.83 -1.08 8.47
CA LEU A 86 11.29 -1.47 9.81
C LEU A 86 10.14 -2.17 10.56
N GLY A 87 9.52 -3.17 9.89
CA GLY A 87 8.28 -3.81 10.30
C GLY A 87 7.03 -2.94 10.03
N PRO A 88 5.85 -3.50 10.16
CA PRO A 88 4.62 -2.70 10.23
C PRO A 88 4.60 -1.95 11.57
N GLY A 89 4.24 -0.68 11.58
CA GLY A 89 4.09 0.08 12.82
C GLY A 89 5.29 0.94 13.20
N SER A 90 6.01 1.47 12.23
CA SER A 90 7.11 2.41 12.46
C SER A 90 6.72 3.58 13.37
N LEU A 91 5.48 4.08 13.31
CA LEU A 91 5.03 5.19 14.17
C LEU A 91 5.03 4.80 15.66
N ALA A 92 4.61 3.57 15.98
CA ALA A 92 4.67 3.10 17.37
C ALA A 92 6.11 3.07 17.90
N ALA A 93 7.06 2.60 17.07
CA ALA A 93 8.48 2.60 17.44
C ALA A 93 9.04 4.02 17.62
N ILE A 94 8.63 4.98 16.77
CA ILE A 94 9.00 6.40 16.87
C ILE A 94 8.45 7.02 18.16
N LEU A 95 7.28 6.55 18.62
CA LEU A 95 6.63 7.03 19.85
C LEU A 95 7.07 6.30 21.12
N GLY A 96 8.05 5.38 21.04
CA GLY A 96 8.64 4.73 22.20
C GLY A 96 8.50 3.21 22.26
N GLY A 97 7.83 2.59 21.29
CA GLY A 97 7.79 1.12 21.18
C GLY A 97 9.19 0.51 20.98
N VAL A 98 9.38 -0.69 21.51
CA VAL A 98 10.67 -1.37 21.51
C VAL A 98 10.78 -2.29 20.28
N PHE A 99 11.80 -2.09 19.45
CA PHE A 99 12.10 -2.95 18.32
C PHE A 99 12.72 -4.30 18.75
N GLU A 100 12.20 -5.36 18.15
CA GLU A 100 12.82 -6.69 18.17
C GLU A 100 12.94 -7.23 16.75
N GLY A 101 14.17 -7.39 16.25
CA GLY A 101 14.44 -7.95 14.94
C GLY A 101 14.28 -9.47 14.93
N GLY A 102 13.42 -9.99 14.08
CA GLY A 102 13.32 -11.40 13.72
C GLY A 102 14.07 -11.73 12.43
N GLU A 103 13.99 -12.99 11.99
CA GLU A 103 14.62 -13.41 10.71
C GLU A 103 13.95 -12.73 9.51
N ASP A 104 12.62 -12.65 9.47
CA ASP A 104 11.85 -12.20 8.32
C ASP A 104 11.16 -10.84 8.53
N THR A 105 10.99 -10.41 9.79
CA THR A 105 10.30 -9.17 10.13
C THR A 105 10.83 -8.56 11.42
N ILE A 106 10.31 -7.40 11.77
CA ILE A 106 10.56 -6.71 13.04
C ILE A 106 9.27 -6.68 13.83
N TRP A 107 9.37 -7.00 15.10
CA TRP A 107 8.28 -6.85 16.07
C TRP A 107 8.45 -5.55 16.86
N ILE A 108 7.33 -4.97 17.27
CA ILE A 108 7.30 -3.79 18.11
C ILE A 108 6.55 -4.17 19.39
N HIS A 109 7.22 -4.07 20.51
CA HIS A 109 6.69 -4.41 21.81
C HIS A 109 6.42 -3.16 22.64
N PRO A 110 5.45 -3.22 23.57
CA PRO A 110 5.23 -2.15 24.54
C PRO A 110 6.51 -1.85 25.31
N ASP A 111 6.79 -0.56 25.54
CA ASP A 111 7.78 -0.16 26.52
C ASP A 111 7.18 -0.40 27.92
N PRO A 112 7.83 -1.16 28.80
CA PRO A 112 7.34 -1.36 30.17
C PRO A 112 7.15 -0.07 30.97
N ASP A 113 7.88 0.99 30.61
CA ASP A 113 7.83 2.30 31.26
C ASP A 113 6.83 3.28 30.57
N PHE A 114 6.07 2.80 29.58
CA PHE A 114 5.06 3.63 28.91
C PHE A 114 3.96 4.08 29.89
N ASN A 115 3.80 5.39 30.01
CA ASN A 115 2.95 6.03 31.00
C ASN A 115 1.60 6.53 30.45
N ASP A 116 1.15 6.00 29.32
CA ASP A 116 -0.06 6.42 28.59
C ASP A 116 -0.02 7.85 28.00
N GLU A 117 1.13 8.54 28.01
CA GLU A 117 1.30 9.82 27.34
C GLU A 117 1.80 9.65 25.91
N ILE A 118 1.09 10.25 24.97
CA ILE A 118 1.49 10.24 23.55
C ILE A 118 2.29 11.51 23.26
N VAL A 119 3.62 11.35 23.19
CA VAL A 119 4.54 12.47 22.97
C VAL A 119 5.52 12.15 21.86
N PHE A 120 5.61 13.03 20.88
CA PHE A 120 6.65 12.94 19.84
C PHE A 120 7.95 13.61 20.33
N ASN A 121 9.00 12.79 20.43
CA ASN A 121 10.35 13.25 20.75
C ASN A 121 11.23 13.27 19.48
N PRO A 122 11.63 14.45 18.96
CA PRO A 122 12.46 14.53 17.75
C PRO A 122 13.90 13.97 17.94
N GLU A 123 14.33 13.77 19.18
CA GLU A 123 15.63 13.17 19.52
C GLU A 123 15.53 11.66 19.81
N HIS A 124 14.35 11.06 19.64
CA HIS A 124 14.16 9.62 19.88
C HIS A 124 15.02 8.81 18.91
N PRO A 125 15.81 7.80 19.40
CA PRO A 125 16.72 7.03 18.55
C PRO A 125 16.05 6.38 17.34
N ASN A 126 14.82 5.86 17.49
CA ASN A 126 14.08 5.23 16.42
C ASN A 126 13.65 6.25 15.34
N TRP A 127 13.32 7.48 15.72
CA TRP A 127 13.05 8.55 14.75
C TRP A 127 14.30 8.93 13.96
N ILE A 128 15.45 9.07 14.63
CA ILE A 128 16.71 9.33 13.99
C ILE A 128 17.07 8.20 13.02
N LEU A 129 16.92 6.94 13.45
CA LEU A 129 17.19 5.75 12.63
C LEU A 129 16.38 5.75 11.33
N HIS A 130 15.05 6.03 11.39
CA HIS A 130 14.21 6.11 10.19
C HIS A 130 14.74 7.15 9.20
N LYS A 131 15.07 8.34 9.68
CA LYS A 131 15.61 9.41 8.80
C LYS A 131 16.97 9.05 8.21
N GLU A 132 17.85 8.45 8.99
CA GLU A 132 19.18 8.03 8.52
C GLU A 132 19.09 6.92 7.48
N LEU A 133 18.21 5.92 7.69
CA LEU A 133 17.97 4.86 6.72
C LEU A 133 17.46 5.44 5.39
N LEU A 134 16.44 6.28 5.43
CA LEU A 134 15.89 6.86 4.20
C LEU A 134 16.92 7.74 3.46
N LYS A 135 17.70 8.55 4.18
CA LYS A 135 18.77 9.36 3.59
C LYS A 135 19.87 8.51 2.96
N ALA A 136 20.28 7.42 3.63
CA ALA A 136 21.28 6.50 3.09
C ALA A 136 20.76 5.81 1.82
N CYS A 137 19.51 5.32 1.82
CA CYS A 137 18.88 4.74 0.65
C CYS A 137 18.73 5.77 -0.49
N LYS A 138 18.33 7.02 -0.17
CA LYS A 138 18.19 8.10 -1.17
C LYS A 138 19.53 8.44 -1.85
N ALA A 139 20.60 8.47 -1.08
CA ALA A 139 21.95 8.69 -1.62
C ALA A 139 22.40 7.56 -2.56
N LYS A 140 22.08 6.30 -2.24
CA LYS A 140 22.37 5.14 -3.09
C LYS A 140 21.49 5.12 -4.34
N ALA A 141 20.20 5.40 -4.20
CA ALA A 141 19.24 5.41 -5.30
C ALA A 141 19.65 6.35 -6.43
N ASN A 142 20.20 7.51 -6.12
CA ASN A 142 20.72 8.49 -7.07
C ASN A 142 19.81 8.73 -8.29
N GLY A 143 18.49 8.64 -8.11
CA GLY A 143 17.50 8.80 -9.18
C GLY A 143 17.28 7.57 -10.06
N HIS A 144 17.86 6.40 -9.77
CA HIS A 144 17.63 5.18 -10.53
C HIS A 144 16.40 4.41 -10.10
N TYR A 145 16.01 4.55 -8.83
CA TYR A 145 14.82 3.90 -8.23
C TYR A 145 14.24 4.74 -7.10
N TYR A 146 13.02 4.40 -6.68
CA TYR A 146 12.36 5.06 -5.56
C TYR A 146 12.83 4.51 -4.23
N VAL A 147 12.88 5.37 -3.23
CA VAL A 147 12.98 4.97 -1.83
C VAL A 147 11.57 4.89 -1.28
N GLY A 148 11.13 3.71 -0.85
CA GLY A 148 9.76 3.52 -0.37
C GLY A 148 9.52 4.21 0.97
N MET A 149 8.32 4.77 1.17
CA MET A 149 7.85 5.23 2.48
C MET A 149 7.73 4.03 3.42
N PRO A 150 8.34 4.03 4.61
CA PRO A 150 8.12 2.97 5.58
C PRO A 150 6.66 2.91 6.05
N ASP A 151 6.24 1.73 6.49
CA ASP A 151 4.89 1.52 7.00
C ASP A 151 4.73 2.12 8.39
N LEU A 152 4.01 3.23 8.48
CA LEU A 152 3.84 3.94 9.74
C LEU A 152 2.82 3.25 10.64
N MET A 153 1.77 2.66 10.05
CA MET A 153 0.52 2.32 10.74
C MET A 153 -0.06 3.53 11.47
N GLU A 154 -1.24 3.40 12.01
CA GLU A 154 -1.90 4.50 12.72
C GLU A 154 -2.82 4.02 13.85
N GLY A 155 -3.30 4.96 14.59
CA GLY A 155 -4.44 4.84 15.47
C GLY A 155 -4.35 3.73 16.52
N LEU A 156 -5.34 2.84 16.51
CA LEU A 156 -5.46 1.76 17.47
C LEU A 156 -4.30 0.78 17.43
N ASP A 157 -3.73 0.52 16.26
CA ASP A 157 -2.59 -0.39 16.12
C ASP A 157 -1.34 0.20 16.78
N VAL A 158 -1.13 1.51 16.66
CA VAL A 158 -0.07 2.21 17.39
C VAL A 158 -0.26 2.09 18.89
N LEU A 159 -1.47 2.31 19.39
CA LEU A 159 -1.77 2.15 20.83
C LEU A 159 -1.59 0.71 21.29
N ALA A 160 -2.00 -0.27 20.47
CA ALA A 160 -1.79 -1.69 20.79
C ALA A 160 -0.31 -2.04 20.89
N ALA A 161 0.52 -1.50 20.00
CA ALA A 161 1.96 -1.69 20.04
C ALA A 161 2.63 -0.97 21.23
N LEU A 162 2.08 0.16 21.71
CA LEU A 162 2.64 0.93 22.83
C LEU A 162 2.20 0.42 24.20
N LYS A 163 0.94 -0.01 24.37
CA LYS A 163 0.39 -0.35 25.68
C LYS A 163 -0.25 -1.74 25.78
N GLY A 164 -0.24 -2.50 24.69
CA GLY A 164 -0.81 -3.85 24.61
C GLY A 164 -2.27 -3.86 24.13
N THR A 165 -2.58 -4.86 23.31
CA THR A 165 -3.90 -5.06 22.69
C THR A 165 -5.03 -5.14 23.71
N ASP A 166 -4.85 -5.94 24.77
CA ASP A 166 -5.87 -6.13 25.82
C ASP A 166 -6.25 -4.81 26.49
N LYS A 167 -5.26 -3.94 26.76
CA LYS A 167 -5.49 -2.65 27.38
C LYS A 167 -6.28 -1.72 26.46
N VAL A 168 -5.92 -1.69 25.16
CA VAL A 168 -6.66 -0.89 24.16
C VAL A 168 -8.11 -1.35 24.05
N LEU A 169 -8.36 -2.66 23.99
CA LEU A 169 -9.71 -3.22 23.93
C LEU A 169 -10.53 -2.88 25.20
N LEU A 170 -9.92 -2.91 26.37
CA LEU A 170 -10.59 -2.49 27.61
C LEU A 170 -10.90 -1.00 27.59
N ASP A 171 -10.03 -0.16 27.06
CA ASP A 171 -10.20 1.30 27.01
C ASP A 171 -11.37 1.73 26.12
N THR A 172 -11.76 0.94 25.11
CA THR A 172 -12.97 1.23 24.31
C THR A 172 -14.23 1.29 25.16
N VAL A 173 -14.25 0.57 26.29
CA VAL A 173 -15.40 0.51 27.23
C VAL A 173 -15.16 1.32 28.47
N MET A 174 -13.96 1.27 29.05
CA MET A 174 -13.66 1.84 30.37
C MET A 174 -13.27 3.32 30.31
N GLN A 175 -12.61 3.75 29.22
CA GLN A 175 -12.06 5.09 29.08
C GLN A 175 -12.18 5.60 27.62
N PRO A 176 -13.36 5.53 27.00
CA PRO A 176 -13.52 5.81 25.57
C PRO A 176 -13.10 7.24 25.18
N GLU A 177 -13.35 8.25 26.05
CA GLU A 177 -12.96 9.64 25.77
C GLU A 177 -11.43 9.82 25.83
N VAL A 178 -10.73 9.11 26.72
CA VAL A 178 -9.26 9.12 26.79
C VAL A 178 -8.69 8.44 25.54
N LEU A 179 -9.29 7.33 25.12
CA LEU A 179 -8.90 6.63 23.90
C LEU A 179 -9.03 7.54 22.67
N GLU A 180 -10.16 8.24 22.52
CA GLU A 180 -10.36 9.20 21.42
C GLU A 180 -9.33 10.33 21.44
N GLN A 181 -8.96 10.85 22.61
CA GLN A 181 -7.91 11.87 22.73
C GLN A 181 -6.54 11.33 22.31
N GLN A 182 -6.18 10.11 22.72
CA GLN A 182 -4.94 9.46 22.30
C GLN A 182 -4.91 9.21 20.78
N MET A 183 -6.03 8.78 20.22
CA MET A 183 -6.18 8.60 18.76
C MET A 183 -5.95 9.91 18.02
N GLN A 184 -6.51 11.03 18.48
CA GLN A 184 -6.29 12.34 17.87
C GLN A 184 -4.82 12.76 17.95
N GLN A 185 -4.18 12.58 19.11
CA GLN A 185 -2.76 12.91 19.29
C GLN A 185 -1.87 12.09 18.34
N ILE A 186 -2.14 10.78 18.19
CA ILE A 186 -1.41 9.93 17.26
C ILE A 186 -1.63 10.40 15.82
N ASN A 187 -2.85 10.74 15.44
CA ASN A 187 -3.17 11.20 14.10
C ASN A 187 -2.48 12.54 13.76
N ASP A 188 -2.41 13.47 14.70
CA ASP A 188 -1.68 14.74 14.53
C ASP A 188 -0.17 14.50 14.36
N ILE A 189 0.40 13.57 15.13
CA ILE A 189 1.81 13.20 15.02
C ILE A 189 2.07 12.44 13.71
N TYR A 190 1.14 11.59 13.28
CA TYR A 190 1.21 10.85 12.03
C TYR A 190 1.47 11.80 10.84
N PHE A 191 0.69 12.87 10.70
CA PHE A 191 0.89 13.83 9.61
C PHE A 191 2.25 14.51 9.67
N LYS A 192 2.70 14.89 10.87
CA LYS A 192 4.02 15.49 11.04
C LYS A 192 5.15 14.53 10.64
N VAL A 193 5.09 13.29 11.11
CA VAL A 193 6.08 12.25 10.80
C VAL A 193 6.05 11.92 9.30
N PHE A 194 4.85 11.74 8.75
CA PHE A 194 4.66 11.46 7.32
C PHE A 194 5.28 12.56 6.44
N ASP A 195 5.00 13.83 6.73
CA ASP A 195 5.50 14.95 5.94
C ASP A 195 7.04 15.06 5.98
N GLU A 196 7.65 14.86 7.14
CA GLU A 196 9.12 14.89 7.27
C GLU A 196 9.78 13.72 6.51
N LEU A 197 9.19 12.50 6.52
CA LEU A 197 9.71 11.36 5.78
C LEU A 197 9.48 11.52 4.27
N TYR A 198 8.30 12.00 3.88
CA TYR A 198 7.98 12.31 2.48
C TYR A 198 8.99 13.29 1.87
N ASP A 199 9.35 14.35 2.58
CA ASP A 199 10.35 15.31 2.11
C ASP A 199 11.74 14.70 1.90
N ILE A 200 12.08 13.61 2.58
CA ILE A 200 13.34 12.88 2.36
C ILE A 200 13.28 12.02 1.10
N ILE A 201 12.16 11.31 0.88
CA ILE A 201 12.09 10.26 -0.15
C ILE A 201 11.58 10.75 -1.51
N ARG A 202 10.76 11.79 -1.56
CA ARG A 202 10.06 12.23 -2.78
C ARG A 202 10.99 12.50 -3.96
N GLU A 203 10.47 12.25 -5.17
CA GLU A 203 11.07 12.63 -6.45
C GLU A 203 10.16 13.68 -7.12
N GLY A 204 10.49 14.96 -6.99
CA GLY A 204 9.52 16.01 -7.29
C GLY A 204 8.39 15.98 -6.28
N ASP A 205 7.15 15.77 -6.75
CA ASP A 205 5.98 15.59 -5.88
C ASP A 205 5.53 14.12 -5.77
N GLU A 206 6.15 13.23 -6.52
CA GLU A 206 5.80 11.79 -6.54
C GLU A 206 6.54 11.00 -5.48
N MET A 207 5.95 9.88 -5.06
CA MET A 207 6.54 8.96 -4.10
C MET A 207 6.16 7.50 -4.35
N ALA A 208 6.85 6.58 -3.66
CA ALA A 208 6.48 5.17 -3.59
C ALA A 208 6.35 4.70 -2.14
N PHE A 209 5.56 3.66 -1.92
CA PHE A 209 5.40 2.97 -0.65
C PHE A 209 6.25 1.70 -0.62
N CYS A 210 6.83 1.37 0.53
CA CYS A 210 7.80 0.27 0.64
C CYS A 210 7.20 -1.12 0.46
N TYR A 211 5.99 -1.36 1.00
CA TYR A 211 5.22 -2.57 0.71
C TYR A 211 4.42 -2.40 -0.57
N PHE A 212 4.11 -3.50 -1.24
CA PHE A 212 3.39 -3.52 -2.52
C PHE A 212 4.11 -2.75 -3.64
N SER A 213 5.26 -2.16 -3.40
CA SER A 213 5.99 -1.31 -4.38
C SER A 213 5.08 -0.34 -5.14
N SER A 214 4.07 0.25 -4.45
CA SER A 214 3.08 1.13 -5.05
C SER A 214 3.60 2.55 -5.21
N TRP A 215 3.06 3.26 -6.19
CA TRP A 215 3.48 4.62 -6.56
C TRP A 215 2.27 5.56 -6.70
N ALA A 216 2.48 6.84 -6.41
CA ALA A 216 1.53 7.90 -6.70
C ALA A 216 2.22 9.20 -7.15
N PRO A 217 1.53 10.04 -7.95
CA PRO A 217 2.06 11.34 -8.40
C PRO A 217 2.02 12.44 -7.33
N GLY A 218 1.64 12.10 -6.12
CA GLY A 218 1.55 12.96 -4.95
C GLY A 218 1.80 12.15 -3.68
N LYS A 219 1.40 12.68 -2.54
CA LYS A 219 1.44 11.98 -1.25
C LYS A 219 0.54 10.76 -1.29
N MET A 220 1.07 9.58 -0.94
CA MET A 220 0.27 8.37 -0.80
C MET A 220 0.53 7.70 0.55
N SER A 221 -0.50 7.07 1.10
CA SER A 221 -0.39 6.26 2.30
C SER A 221 -1.18 4.97 2.21
N LYS A 222 -0.62 3.91 2.80
CA LYS A 222 -1.32 2.69 3.14
C LYS A 222 -1.87 2.86 4.56
N LEU A 223 -3.18 2.74 4.70
CA LEU A 223 -3.93 2.87 5.95
C LEU A 223 -4.40 1.49 6.40
N GLN A 224 -4.52 1.27 7.72
CA GLN A 224 -5.00 0.00 8.26
C GLN A 224 -5.52 0.14 9.70
N SER A 225 -6.14 -0.94 10.20
CA SER A 225 -6.39 -1.16 11.63
C SER A 225 -6.56 -2.65 11.88
N ASP A 226 -5.48 -3.35 12.20
CA ASP A 226 -5.48 -4.80 12.37
C ASP A 226 -6.24 -5.23 13.64
N ILE A 227 -6.11 -4.46 14.72
CA ILE A 227 -6.86 -4.66 15.97
C ILE A 227 -8.38 -4.56 15.75
N SER A 228 -8.82 -3.93 14.65
CA SER A 228 -10.24 -3.78 14.34
C SER A 228 -10.96 -5.12 14.16
N THR A 229 -10.25 -6.20 13.86
CA THR A 229 -10.82 -7.56 13.83
C THR A 229 -11.47 -7.98 15.16
N MET A 230 -11.12 -7.31 16.26
CA MET A 230 -11.56 -7.63 17.64
C MET A 230 -12.59 -6.64 18.19
N ILE A 231 -13.01 -5.63 17.40
CA ILE A 231 -14.00 -4.64 17.83
C ILE A 231 -15.25 -4.69 16.96
N SER A 232 -16.34 -4.15 17.47
CA SER A 232 -17.62 -4.07 16.75
C SER A 232 -17.56 -3.03 15.61
N GLU A 233 -18.54 -3.10 14.68
CA GLU A 233 -18.69 -2.07 13.64
C GLU A 233 -18.95 -0.68 14.25
N ASP A 234 -19.72 -0.59 15.35
CA ASP A 234 -19.99 0.65 16.05
C ASP A 234 -18.71 1.25 16.65
N ASP A 235 -17.86 0.43 17.28
CA ASP A 235 -16.57 0.86 17.81
C ASP A 235 -15.61 1.28 16.69
N TYR A 236 -15.62 0.58 15.57
CA TYR A 236 -14.85 0.96 14.39
C TYR A 236 -15.27 2.35 13.89
N ARG A 237 -16.57 2.60 13.78
CA ARG A 237 -17.12 3.90 13.37
C ARG A 237 -16.79 5.02 14.36
N ARG A 238 -16.61 4.67 15.63
CA ARG A 238 -16.25 5.64 16.68
C ARG A 238 -14.75 5.89 16.76
N PHE A 239 -13.94 4.84 16.81
CA PHE A 239 -12.52 4.94 17.17
C PHE A 239 -11.57 4.85 15.97
N VAL A 240 -12.01 4.38 14.80
CA VAL A 240 -11.12 4.17 13.64
C VAL A 240 -11.54 5.02 12.45
N GLN A 241 -12.77 4.88 11.97
CA GLN A 241 -13.25 5.53 10.75
C GLN A 241 -13.02 7.06 10.70
N PRO A 242 -13.22 7.86 11.78
CA PRO A 242 -13.01 9.30 11.72
C PRO A 242 -11.56 9.69 11.41
N PHE A 243 -10.60 8.93 11.95
CA PHE A 243 -9.17 9.18 11.76
C PHE A 243 -8.70 8.74 10.39
N ILE A 244 -9.16 7.57 9.90
CA ILE A 244 -8.94 7.13 8.51
C ILE A 244 -9.50 8.16 7.53
N ARG A 245 -10.70 8.68 7.76
CA ARG A 245 -11.30 9.74 6.94
C ARG A 245 -10.45 11.00 6.92
N GLU A 246 -9.95 11.46 8.07
CA GLU A 246 -9.09 12.63 8.14
C GLU A 246 -7.78 12.41 7.37
N GLN A 247 -7.20 11.20 7.42
CA GLN A 247 -6.02 10.84 6.64
C GLN A 247 -6.32 10.86 5.13
N CYS A 248 -7.46 10.30 4.72
CA CYS A 248 -7.90 10.35 3.31
C CYS A 248 -8.13 11.78 2.80
N GLN A 249 -8.53 12.72 3.67
CA GLN A 249 -8.73 14.12 3.30
C GLN A 249 -7.44 14.93 3.18
N LYS A 250 -6.37 14.51 3.86
CA LYS A 250 -5.09 15.24 3.92
C LYS A 250 -4.00 14.64 3.03
N ILE A 251 -4.18 13.39 2.57
CA ILE A 251 -3.25 12.65 1.72
C ILE A 251 -3.90 12.44 0.36
N ASP A 252 -3.17 12.71 -0.72
CA ASP A 252 -3.72 12.76 -2.07
C ASP A 252 -4.23 11.39 -2.57
N TYR A 253 -3.53 10.30 -2.17
CA TYR A 253 -3.84 8.93 -2.61
C TYR A 253 -3.78 7.97 -1.41
N THR A 254 -4.86 7.24 -1.17
CA THR A 254 -4.95 6.36 -0.01
C THR A 254 -5.39 4.96 -0.40
N LEU A 255 -4.69 3.97 0.16
CA LEU A 255 -4.93 2.55 0.02
C LEU A 255 -5.19 1.95 1.40
N TYR A 256 -6.39 1.44 1.65
CA TYR A 256 -6.67 0.77 2.92
C TYR A 256 -6.31 -0.72 2.85
N HIS A 257 -5.45 -1.16 3.75
CA HIS A 257 -5.10 -2.56 3.95
C HIS A 257 -6.18 -3.24 4.80
N LEU A 258 -7.00 -4.06 4.15
CA LEU A 258 -8.04 -4.86 4.79
C LEU A 258 -7.44 -6.26 5.03
N ASP A 259 -7.09 -6.57 6.28
CA ASP A 259 -6.40 -7.81 6.64
C ASP A 259 -7.32 -8.79 7.38
N GLY A 260 -7.44 -9.97 6.78
CA GLY A 260 -8.14 -11.11 7.33
C GLY A 260 -9.67 -11.04 7.25
N VAL A 261 -10.26 -12.24 7.21
CA VAL A 261 -11.74 -12.38 7.12
C VAL A 261 -12.46 -11.73 8.31
N GLY A 262 -11.79 -11.60 9.45
CA GLY A 262 -12.32 -10.95 10.65
C GLY A 262 -12.57 -9.45 10.48
N ALA A 263 -11.87 -8.78 9.56
CA ALA A 263 -12.04 -7.35 9.30
C ALA A 263 -13.11 -7.04 8.23
N MET A 264 -13.62 -8.04 7.50
CA MET A 264 -14.56 -7.84 6.39
C MET A 264 -15.85 -7.14 6.79
N HIS A 265 -16.28 -7.26 8.05
CA HIS A 265 -17.51 -6.62 8.54
C HIS A 265 -17.41 -5.09 8.62
N HIS A 266 -16.18 -4.54 8.56
CA HIS A 266 -15.94 -3.09 8.49
C HIS A 266 -16.00 -2.51 7.08
N LEU A 267 -16.12 -3.36 6.05
CA LEU A 267 -16.18 -2.89 4.66
C LEU A 267 -17.26 -1.82 4.42
N PRO A 268 -18.50 -1.91 4.97
CA PRO A 268 -19.48 -0.85 4.79
C PRO A 268 -18.99 0.51 5.28
N ALA A 269 -18.34 0.56 6.46
CA ALA A 269 -17.81 1.79 7.02
C ALA A 269 -16.64 2.37 6.17
N LEU A 270 -15.81 1.50 5.56
CA LEU A 270 -14.76 1.92 4.65
C LEU A 270 -15.32 2.50 3.34
N LEU A 271 -16.35 1.89 2.77
CA LEU A 271 -16.97 2.37 1.52
C LEU A 271 -17.68 3.72 1.69
N GLU A 272 -18.05 4.11 2.90
CA GLU A 272 -18.63 5.44 3.22
C GLU A 272 -17.59 6.58 3.25
N ILE A 273 -16.28 6.27 3.21
CA ILE A 273 -15.23 7.29 3.12
C ILE A 273 -15.06 7.65 1.64
N GLU A 274 -15.61 8.78 1.23
CA GLU A 274 -15.61 9.20 -0.18
C GLU A 274 -14.19 9.36 -0.72
N GLU A 275 -13.28 9.92 0.07
CA GLU A 275 -11.90 10.23 -0.30
C GLU A 275 -10.98 9.02 -0.34
N LEU A 276 -11.37 7.86 0.21
CA LEU A 276 -10.59 6.62 0.10
C LEU A 276 -10.54 6.15 -1.35
N ASN A 277 -9.34 5.96 -1.91
CA ASN A 277 -9.17 5.62 -3.33
C ASN A 277 -9.22 4.11 -3.59
N ALA A 278 -8.59 3.30 -2.75
CA ALA A 278 -8.43 1.89 -3.00
C ALA A 278 -8.47 1.04 -1.73
N ILE A 279 -8.81 -0.24 -1.88
CA ILE A 279 -8.76 -1.24 -0.81
C ILE A 279 -7.89 -2.42 -1.28
N GLN A 280 -6.85 -2.72 -0.50
CA GLN A 280 -6.03 -3.91 -0.66
C GLN A 280 -6.61 -5.01 0.22
N TRP A 281 -6.71 -6.23 -0.31
CA TRP A 281 -7.20 -7.40 0.39
C TRP A 281 -6.09 -8.39 0.69
N THR A 282 -5.89 -8.70 1.96
CA THR A 282 -5.06 -9.80 2.45
C THR A 282 -5.96 -10.82 3.16
N PRO A 283 -6.07 -12.05 2.64
CA PRO A 283 -7.01 -13.05 3.18
C PRO A 283 -6.71 -13.52 4.59
N GLY A 284 -5.46 -13.49 5.01
CA GLY A 284 -4.99 -14.00 6.30
C GLY A 284 -4.58 -15.47 6.26
N VAL A 285 -4.02 -15.94 7.38
CA VAL A 285 -3.45 -17.29 7.51
C VAL A 285 -4.52 -18.37 7.35
N GLY A 286 -4.23 -19.36 6.51
CA GLY A 286 -5.12 -20.52 6.28
C GLY A 286 -6.21 -20.27 5.23
N GLU A 287 -6.30 -19.07 4.70
CA GLU A 287 -7.23 -18.72 3.61
C GLU A 287 -6.55 -18.83 2.23
N PRO A 288 -7.31 -19.06 1.15
CA PRO A 288 -6.75 -19.00 -0.20
C PRO A 288 -6.32 -17.56 -0.53
N GLN A 289 -5.29 -17.42 -1.38
CA GLN A 289 -4.73 -16.12 -1.76
C GLN A 289 -5.69 -15.26 -2.61
N GLY A 290 -5.28 -14.05 -2.92
CA GLY A 290 -6.14 -13.01 -3.51
C GLY A 290 -6.72 -13.34 -4.89
N GLY A 291 -6.14 -14.27 -5.66
CA GLY A 291 -6.68 -14.72 -6.96
C GLY A 291 -7.88 -15.67 -6.86
N SER A 292 -8.17 -16.22 -5.67
CA SER A 292 -9.20 -17.23 -5.46
C SER A 292 -10.61 -16.74 -5.78
N PRO A 293 -11.46 -17.58 -6.41
CA PRO A 293 -12.88 -17.30 -6.62
C PRO A 293 -13.67 -16.95 -5.34
N LYS A 294 -13.17 -17.37 -4.18
CA LYS A 294 -13.76 -17.02 -2.87
C LYS A 294 -13.91 -15.52 -2.66
N TRP A 295 -13.05 -14.71 -3.27
CA TRP A 295 -12.97 -13.27 -3.05
C TRP A 295 -13.62 -12.41 -4.14
N TYR A 296 -14.12 -13.01 -5.23
CA TYR A 296 -14.68 -12.24 -6.34
C TYR A 296 -15.86 -11.35 -5.94
N ASP A 297 -16.73 -11.82 -5.05
CA ASP A 297 -17.86 -11.02 -4.56
C ASP A 297 -17.41 -9.85 -3.67
N LEU A 298 -16.34 -10.02 -2.91
CA LEU A 298 -15.70 -8.95 -2.15
C LEU A 298 -15.17 -7.86 -3.09
N TYR A 299 -14.41 -8.25 -4.12
CA TYR A 299 -13.87 -7.30 -5.10
C TYR A 299 -14.97 -6.56 -5.86
N LYS A 300 -16.01 -7.26 -6.28
CA LYS A 300 -17.18 -6.62 -6.92
C LYS A 300 -17.86 -5.58 -6.01
N LYS A 301 -17.97 -5.85 -4.71
CA LYS A 301 -18.53 -4.89 -3.74
C LYS A 301 -17.66 -3.66 -3.61
N ILE A 302 -16.34 -3.84 -3.54
CA ILE A 302 -15.38 -2.73 -3.43
C ILE A 302 -15.43 -1.86 -4.69
N LEU A 303 -15.36 -2.48 -5.87
CA LEU A 303 -15.44 -1.78 -7.17
C LEU A 303 -16.79 -1.06 -7.34
N ALA A 304 -17.90 -1.70 -7.01
CA ALA A 304 -19.24 -1.09 -7.05
C ALA A 304 -19.38 0.06 -6.03
N GLY A 305 -18.63 0.04 -4.95
CA GLY A 305 -18.50 1.13 -3.97
C GLY A 305 -17.62 2.29 -4.45
N GLY A 306 -17.14 2.26 -5.70
CA GLY A 306 -16.32 3.33 -6.28
C GLY A 306 -14.89 3.36 -5.75
N LYS A 307 -14.33 2.22 -5.32
CA LYS A 307 -12.95 2.08 -4.89
C LYS A 307 -12.21 1.11 -5.81
N SER A 308 -10.94 1.38 -6.08
CA SER A 308 -10.05 0.43 -6.74
C SER A 308 -9.69 -0.72 -5.80
N ILE A 309 -9.32 -1.87 -6.36
CA ILE A 309 -8.85 -3.02 -5.57
C ILE A 309 -7.37 -3.28 -5.79
N MET A 310 -6.73 -3.88 -4.76
CA MET A 310 -5.44 -4.55 -4.88
C MET A 310 -5.58 -5.98 -4.35
N ALA A 311 -5.36 -6.97 -5.22
CA ALA A 311 -5.39 -8.39 -4.90
C ALA A 311 -3.96 -8.94 -4.82
N CYS A 312 -3.60 -9.59 -3.70
CA CYS A 312 -2.24 -10.06 -3.44
C CYS A 312 -2.04 -11.54 -3.74
N TRP A 313 -0.82 -11.89 -4.15
CA TRP A 313 -0.36 -13.26 -4.48
C TRP A 313 -1.26 -13.98 -5.47
N VAL A 314 -1.60 -13.28 -6.55
CA VAL A 314 -2.37 -13.84 -7.65
C VAL A 314 -1.45 -14.68 -8.53
N THR A 315 -1.80 -15.95 -8.74
CA THR A 315 -1.02 -16.82 -9.62
C THR A 315 -1.40 -16.62 -11.09
N LEU A 316 -0.52 -17.04 -12.00
CA LEU A 316 -0.77 -16.90 -13.43
C LEU A 316 -2.06 -17.61 -13.88
N ASP A 317 -2.37 -18.79 -13.30
CA ASP A 317 -3.58 -19.55 -13.63
C ASP A 317 -4.87 -18.90 -13.11
N GLU A 318 -4.78 -18.11 -12.05
CA GLU A 318 -5.90 -17.35 -11.47
C GLU A 318 -6.20 -16.04 -12.20
N LEU A 319 -5.22 -15.48 -12.92
CA LEU A 319 -5.29 -14.17 -13.56
C LEU A 319 -6.50 -14.02 -14.49
N LYS A 320 -6.63 -14.91 -15.46
CA LYS A 320 -7.73 -14.84 -16.43
C LYS A 320 -9.10 -15.09 -15.79
N PRO A 321 -9.31 -16.15 -14.98
CA PRO A 321 -10.59 -16.35 -14.27
C PRO A 321 -10.98 -15.16 -13.36
N LEU A 322 -10.02 -14.52 -12.70
CA LEU A 322 -10.25 -13.34 -11.87
C LEU A 322 -10.79 -12.18 -12.73
N LEU A 323 -10.06 -11.80 -13.79
CA LEU A 323 -10.44 -10.69 -14.66
C LEU A 323 -11.76 -10.95 -15.41
N ASP A 324 -12.05 -12.18 -15.85
CA ASP A 324 -13.33 -12.56 -16.47
C ASP A 324 -14.52 -12.33 -15.50
N ASN A 325 -14.30 -12.41 -14.19
CA ASN A 325 -15.35 -12.27 -13.18
C ASN A 325 -15.53 -10.86 -12.64
N ILE A 326 -14.43 -10.11 -12.41
CA ILE A 326 -14.50 -8.81 -11.75
C ILE A 326 -14.33 -7.63 -12.71
N GLY A 327 -13.90 -7.90 -13.97
CA GLY A 327 -13.58 -6.86 -14.94
C GLY A 327 -12.12 -6.41 -14.84
N ALA A 328 -11.80 -5.36 -15.61
CA ALA A 328 -10.44 -4.88 -15.83
C ALA A 328 -10.22 -3.43 -15.35
N ASP A 329 -11.22 -2.78 -14.80
CA ASP A 329 -11.12 -1.40 -14.36
C ASP A 329 -10.92 -1.28 -12.85
N GLY A 330 -9.89 -0.53 -12.44
CA GLY A 330 -9.57 -0.30 -11.05
C GLY A 330 -8.91 -1.51 -10.35
N VAL A 331 -8.21 -2.37 -11.11
CA VAL A 331 -7.64 -3.62 -10.60
C VAL A 331 -6.13 -3.54 -10.52
N HIS A 332 -5.57 -3.69 -9.34
CA HIS A 332 -4.14 -3.86 -9.10
C HIS A 332 -3.86 -5.30 -8.67
N LEU A 333 -2.98 -5.97 -9.38
CA LEU A 333 -2.62 -7.35 -9.15
C LEU A 333 -1.17 -7.42 -8.64
N GLU A 334 -1.02 -7.86 -7.41
CA GLU A 334 0.27 -8.29 -6.85
C GLU A 334 0.44 -9.77 -7.17
N MET A 335 1.14 -10.05 -8.26
CA MET A 335 1.32 -11.39 -8.80
C MET A 335 2.39 -12.17 -8.02
N ASP A 336 2.24 -13.48 -8.00
CA ASP A 336 3.23 -14.44 -7.51
C ASP A 336 4.10 -14.95 -8.68
N PHE A 337 4.98 -14.07 -9.20
CA PHE A 337 5.87 -14.40 -10.30
C PHE A 337 7.17 -15.05 -9.82
N HIS A 338 7.61 -16.07 -10.54
CA HIS A 338 8.87 -16.77 -10.27
C HIS A 338 9.97 -16.46 -11.31
N ASN A 339 9.61 -15.97 -12.49
CA ASN A 339 10.54 -15.67 -13.57
C ASN A 339 9.95 -14.70 -14.61
N GLU A 340 10.81 -14.12 -15.44
CA GLU A 340 10.39 -13.16 -16.46
C GLU A 340 9.44 -13.73 -17.53
N ARG A 341 9.47 -15.04 -17.78
CA ARG A 341 8.55 -15.68 -18.71
C ARG A 341 7.10 -15.64 -18.23
N GLU A 342 6.88 -15.83 -16.93
CA GLU A 342 5.56 -15.69 -16.32
C GLU A 342 5.05 -14.25 -16.42
N VAL A 343 5.91 -13.27 -16.16
CA VAL A 343 5.58 -11.84 -16.35
C VAL A 343 5.12 -11.58 -17.79
N GLU A 344 5.86 -12.07 -18.79
CA GLU A 344 5.51 -11.90 -20.21
C GLU A 344 4.20 -12.61 -20.59
N GLN A 345 3.88 -13.74 -19.96
CA GLN A 345 2.61 -14.43 -20.16
C GLN A 345 1.45 -13.62 -19.56
N ALA A 346 1.62 -13.11 -18.35
CA ALA A 346 0.61 -12.27 -17.70
C ALA A 346 0.35 -10.97 -18.48
N MET A 347 1.41 -10.32 -18.98
CA MET A 347 1.28 -9.13 -19.84
C MET A 347 0.39 -9.39 -21.07
N ARG A 348 0.60 -10.53 -21.75
CA ARG A 348 -0.25 -10.90 -22.91
C ARG A 348 -1.70 -11.11 -22.54
N ILE A 349 -1.98 -11.72 -21.37
CA ILE A 349 -3.35 -11.89 -20.87
C ILE A 349 -3.99 -10.52 -20.61
N VAL A 350 -3.29 -9.63 -19.93
CA VAL A 350 -3.81 -8.28 -19.59
C VAL A 350 -4.07 -7.43 -20.84
N GLU A 351 -3.24 -7.56 -21.89
CA GLU A 351 -3.45 -6.86 -23.16
C GLU A 351 -4.79 -7.20 -23.82
N GLU A 352 -5.32 -8.43 -23.68
CA GLU A 352 -6.63 -8.82 -24.21
C GLU A 352 -7.76 -8.00 -23.58
N TYR A 353 -7.66 -7.68 -22.29
CA TYR A 353 -8.67 -6.90 -21.56
C TYR A 353 -8.57 -5.39 -21.84
N SER A 354 -7.36 -4.87 -22.01
CA SER A 354 -7.12 -3.46 -22.33
C SER A 354 -7.64 -3.10 -23.73
N SER A 355 -7.59 -4.04 -24.69
CA SER A 355 -8.08 -3.85 -26.05
C SER A 355 -9.62 -3.85 -26.13
N SER A 356 -10.28 -4.64 -25.28
CA SER A 356 -11.73 -4.78 -25.25
C SER A 356 -12.44 -3.54 -24.69
N SER A 357 -11.81 -2.81 -23.76
CA SER A 357 -12.37 -1.58 -23.18
C SER A 357 -12.36 -0.40 -24.16
N SER A 358 -11.49 -0.40 -25.17
CA SER A 358 -11.43 0.64 -26.22
C SER A 358 -12.51 0.49 -27.30
N ASP A 359 -13.04 -0.70 -27.52
CA ASP A 359 -14.09 -0.96 -28.52
C ASP A 359 -15.50 -0.67 -28.01
N VAL A 360 -15.78 -0.89 -26.72
CA VAL A 360 -17.08 -0.57 -26.12
C VAL A 360 -17.38 0.95 -26.13
N SER A 361 -16.35 1.78 -26.06
CA SER A 361 -16.53 3.25 -26.16
C SER A 361 -16.85 3.75 -27.56
N LYS A 362 -16.60 2.96 -28.61
CA LYS A 362 -16.92 3.33 -30.01
C LYS A 362 -18.35 2.95 -30.39
N ASP A 363 -18.90 1.90 -29.82
CA ASP A 363 -20.28 1.46 -30.12
C ASP A 363 -21.36 2.27 -29.40
N CYS A 364 -21.04 2.94 -28.28
CA CYS A 364 -22.00 3.84 -27.60
C CYS A 364 -22.25 5.18 -28.31
N LEU A 365 -21.48 5.53 -29.34
CA LEU A 365 -21.65 6.79 -30.07
C LEU A 365 -22.52 6.66 -31.35
N LEU A 366 -23.05 5.47 -31.65
CA LEU A 366 -23.80 5.25 -32.92
C LEU A 366 -25.31 5.16 -32.74
N TYR A 367 -25.90 5.43 -31.57
CA TYR A 367 -27.35 5.46 -31.37
C TYR A 367 -27.85 6.81 -30.83
N THR A 368 -27.75 7.86 -31.68
CA THR A 368 -28.65 9.01 -31.62
C THR A 368 -29.47 9.05 -32.90
N SER A 369 -30.64 8.42 -32.88
CA SER A 369 -31.65 8.58 -33.94
C SER A 369 -32.18 10.00 -33.91
N PRO A 370 -32.34 10.65 -35.06
CA PRO A 370 -32.98 11.96 -35.11
C PRO A 370 -34.49 11.80 -34.87
N SER A 371 -35.01 12.58 -33.94
CA SER A 371 -36.45 12.76 -33.71
C SER A 371 -37.16 13.30 -34.93
N PRO A 372 -38.37 12.82 -35.33
CA PRO A 372 -39.13 13.37 -36.44
C PRO A 372 -39.63 14.78 -36.10
N ARG A 373 -39.42 15.71 -37.04
CA ARG A 373 -40.03 17.04 -36.99
C ARG A 373 -41.51 16.92 -37.23
N ASP A 374 -42.31 17.37 -36.30
CA ASP A 374 -43.74 17.65 -36.52
C ASP A 374 -43.86 18.88 -37.37
N SER A 375 -44.37 18.66 -38.55
CA SER A 375 -44.94 19.71 -39.40
C SER A 375 -46.39 19.92 -39.02
N THR A 376 -46.72 21.04 -38.42
CA THR A 376 -48.08 21.53 -38.41
C THR A 376 -48.17 22.84 -39.18
N SER A 377 -48.82 22.72 -40.31
CA SER A 377 -49.33 23.79 -41.15
C SER A 377 -50.64 24.36 -40.59
N SER A 378 -50.69 25.66 -40.51
CA SER A 378 -51.82 26.58 -40.75
C SER A 378 -53.26 26.17 -40.47
N ARG A 379 -53.94 26.82 -39.56
CA ARG A 379 -54.96 27.87 -39.84
C ARG A 379 -55.33 28.62 -38.59
#